data_9ac6dd7935aa13e06ac77ec041b3841d
#
_entry.id   9ac6dd7935aa13e06ac77ec041b3841d
#
_cell.length_a   1.000
_cell.length_b   1.000
_cell.length_c   1.000
_cell.angle_alpha   90.00
_cell.angle_beta   90.00
_cell.angle_gamma   90.00
#
_symmetry.space_group_name_H-M   'P 1'
#
loop_
_entity.id
_entity.type
_entity.pdbx_description
1 polymer ?
#
loop_
_entity_poly.entity_id
_entity_poly.type
_entity_poly.pdbx_seq_one_letter_code
_entity_poly.pdbx_strand_id
1 'polypeptide(L)'
;MFKKCIFILATSCMMYSCTTQTETNPFLTEFQTEHGVPPFDKIKLEHYEPAFLKGIEEQNANINAIVNNSEAPTFENVIVALDNSSPILDRVSAIFYNMTEAETTDDLKELSIKLAPTLSEHSDNISLNQDLFKKVDAVYQQKDALGLTTEQQRLLEETYKGFVRSGANLSPEKQARLREVNKELSTLGIKFSDNVLNENNAFKLYIDKEENLAGLPDWFRQSAAEKAKEDGQEGKWLFTLGNASRL
;
A
#
# COMPACT_ATOMS: atom_id res chain seq x y z
N MET A 1 -44.36 -40.58 -62.31
CA MET A 1 -43.36 -39.55 -62.13
C MET A 1 -43.41 -39.12 -60.67
N PHE A 2 -42.57 -39.67 -59.79
CA PHE A 2 -42.50 -39.37 -58.38
C PHE A 2 -41.37 -38.39 -58.12
N LYS A 3 -41.69 -37.19 -57.66
CA LYS A 3 -40.70 -36.21 -57.15
C LYS A 3 -40.47 -36.50 -55.67
N LYS A 4 -39.27 -36.95 -55.35
CA LYS A 4 -38.81 -37.09 -53.95
C LYS A 4 -38.40 -35.69 -53.39
N CYS A 5 -39.13 -35.21 -52.40
CA CYS A 5 -38.69 -34.09 -51.59
C CYS A 5 -37.72 -34.56 -50.49
N ILE A 6 -36.49 -34.13 -50.55
CA ILE A 6 -35.50 -34.37 -49.51
C ILE A 6 -35.61 -33.18 -48.50
N PHE A 7 -36.05 -33.47 -47.27
CA PHE A 7 -36.03 -32.54 -46.14
C PHE A 7 -34.65 -32.61 -45.53
N ILE A 8 -33.85 -31.54 -45.67
CA ILE A 8 -32.60 -31.37 -44.96
C ILE A 8 -32.93 -30.73 -43.63
N LEU A 9 -32.82 -31.48 -42.53
CA LEU A 9 -32.92 -31.00 -41.16
C LEU A 9 -31.58 -30.38 -40.77
N ALA A 10 -31.49 -29.06 -40.82
CA ALA A 10 -30.33 -28.32 -40.34
C ALA A 10 -30.40 -28.24 -38.81
N THR A 11 -29.65 -29.14 -38.14
CA THR A 11 -29.47 -29.09 -36.67
C THR A 11 -28.49 -27.96 -36.34
N SER A 12 -29.03 -26.81 -35.96
CA SER A 12 -28.22 -25.68 -35.47
C SER A 12 -27.71 -26.01 -34.06
N CYS A 13 -26.45 -26.44 -33.95
CA CYS A 13 -25.71 -26.53 -32.69
C CYS A 13 -25.43 -25.13 -32.21
N MET A 14 -26.26 -24.58 -31.33
CA MET A 14 -25.92 -23.39 -30.54
C MET A 14 -24.83 -23.79 -29.56
N MET A 15 -23.57 -23.50 -29.92
CA MET A 15 -22.49 -23.49 -28.96
C MET A 15 -22.71 -22.30 -28.00
N TYR A 16 -23.26 -22.60 -26.84
CA TYR A 16 -23.17 -21.70 -25.70
C TYR A 16 -21.69 -21.60 -25.33
N SER A 17 -21.00 -20.62 -25.87
CA SER A 17 -19.72 -20.18 -25.34
C SER A 17 -19.98 -19.59 -23.95
N CYS A 18 -19.77 -20.39 -22.91
CA CYS A 18 -19.57 -19.84 -21.56
C CYS A 18 -18.31 -18.97 -21.62
N THR A 19 -18.46 -17.70 -21.96
CA THR A 19 -17.49 -16.69 -21.60
C THR A 19 -17.55 -16.60 -20.07
N THR A 20 -16.68 -17.33 -19.38
CA THR A 20 -16.27 -16.94 -18.05
C THR A 20 -15.80 -15.49 -18.20
N GLN A 21 -16.61 -14.52 -17.80
CA GLN A 21 -16.13 -13.16 -17.53
C GLN A 21 -15.05 -13.35 -16.45
N THR A 22 -13.81 -13.34 -16.85
CA THR A 22 -12.71 -13.14 -15.93
C THR A 22 -13.00 -11.81 -15.26
N GLU A 23 -13.40 -11.86 -13.99
CA GLU A 23 -13.65 -10.68 -13.17
C GLU A 23 -12.38 -9.83 -13.27
N THR A 24 -12.46 -8.68 -13.93
CA THR A 24 -11.30 -7.82 -14.13
C THR A 24 -10.91 -7.25 -12.78
N ASN A 25 -9.65 -7.39 -12.42
CA ASN A 25 -9.12 -6.85 -11.16
C ASN A 25 -9.44 -5.34 -11.05
N PRO A 26 -10.19 -4.92 -10.02
CA PRO A 26 -10.68 -3.53 -9.89
C PRO A 26 -9.56 -2.48 -9.80
N PHE A 27 -8.37 -2.86 -9.36
CA PHE A 27 -7.23 -1.95 -9.19
C PHE A 27 -6.57 -1.52 -10.51
N LEU A 28 -6.79 -2.25 -11.60
CA LEU A 28 -6.07 -2.01 -12.87
C LEU A 28 -6.60 -0.81 -13.66
N THR A 29 -7.77 -0.28 -13.27
CA THR A 29 -8.37 0.90 -13.89
C THR A 29 -8.84 1.87 -12.80
N GLU A 30 -9.07 3.12 -13.17
CA GLU A 30 -9.71 4.06 -12.27
C GLU A 30 -11.11 3.57 -11.86
N PHE A 31 -11.47 3.86 -10.61
CA PHE A 31 -12.78 3.48 -10.09
C PHE A 31 -13.87 4.33 -10.74
N GLN A 32 -14.80 3.66 -11.42
CA GLN A 32 -15.95 4.29 -12.10
C GLN A 32 -17.16 4.42 -11.16
N THR A 33 -16.91 4.59 -9.87
CA THR A 33 -17.89 4.78 -8.82
C THR A 33 -18.15 6.26 -8.58
N GLU A 34 -19.25 6.60 -7.92
CA GLU A 34 -19.50 7.98 -7.51
C GLU A 34 -18.34 8.49 -6.64
N HIS A 35 -17.80 9.65 -6.97
CA HIS A 35 -16.63 10.28 -6.33
C HIS A 35 -15.34 9.45 -6.33
N GLY A 36 -15.22 8.42 -7.17
CA GLY A 36 -14.04 7.55 -7.22
C GLY A 36 -13.83 6.69 -5.98
N VAL A 37 -14.90 6.45 -5.20
CA VAL A 37 -14.83 5.59 -3.99
C VAL A 37 -14.43 4.16 -4.39
N PRO A 38 -13.49 3.52 -3.71
CA PRO A 38 -13.13 2.13 -4.00
C PRO A 38 -14.33 1.19 -3.90
N PRO A 39 -14.55 0.31 -4.87
CA PRO A 39 -15.64 -0.67 -4.82
C PRO A 39 -15.30 -1.83 -3.87
N PHE A 40 -15.34 -1.58 -2.56
CA PHE A 40 -14.94 -2.55 -1.52
C PHE A 40 -15.72 -3.87 -1.60
N ASP A 41 -16.95 -3.86 -2.10
CA ASP A 41 -17.78 -5.03 -2.36
C ASP A 41 -17.23 -5.96 -3.45
N LYS A 42 -16.35 -5.43 -4.33
CA LYS A 42 -15.73 -6.15 -5.45
C LYS A 42 -14.25 -6.42 -5.23
N ILE A 43 -13.62 -5.75 -4.27
CA ILE A 43 -12.21 -5.97 -3.97
C ILE A 43 -12.07 -7.24 -3.12
N LYS A 44 -11.22 -8.16 -3.58
CA LYS A 44 -10.92 -9.42 -2.90
C LYS A 44 -9.43 -9.51 -2.62
N LEU A 45 -9.03 -10.35 -1.66
CA LEU A 45 -7.63 -10.58 -1.31
C LEU A 45 -6.78 -10.96 -2.53
N GLU A 46 -7.31 -11.79 -3.40
CA GLU A 46 -6.65 -12.27 -4.63
C GLU A 46 -6.34 -11.17 -5.65
N HIS A 47 -6.95 -9.98 -5.51
CA HIS A 47 -6.72 -8.84 -6.41
C HIS A 47 -5.46 -8.05 -6.07
N TYR A 48 -5.01 -8.06 -4.81
CA TYR A 48 -3.92 -7.20 -4.36
C TYR A 48 -2.58 -7.55 -4.99
N GLU A 49 -2.13 -8.80 -4.86
CA GLU A 49 -0.81 -9.20 -5.36
C GLU A 49 -0.64 -8.97 -6.87
N PRO A 50 -1.57 -9.41 -7.74
CA PRO A 50 -1.48 -9.12 -9.17
C PRO A 50 -1.48 -7.61 -9.49
N ALA A 51 -2.23 -6.80 -8.72
CA ALA A 51 -2.26 -5.36 -8.91
C ALA A 51 -0.94 -4.69 -8.50
N PHE A 52 -0.33 -5.10 -7.39
CA PHE A 52 1.00 -4.65 -6.99
C PHE A 52 2.04 -4.97 -8.06
N LEU A 53 2.07 -6.21 -8.54
CA LEU A 53 3.02 -6.62 -9.58
C LEU A 53 2.81 -5.85 -10.89
N LYS A 54 1.55 -5.61 -11.28
CA LYS A 54 1.23 -4.82 -12.48
C LYS A 54 1.59 -3.35 -12.30
N GLY A 55 1.36 -2.77 -11.13
CA GLY A 55 1.76 -1.41 -10.81
C GLY A 55 3.28 -1.21 -10.83
N ILE A 56 4.04 -2.19 -10.32
CA ILE A 56 5.52 -2.21 -10.41
C ILE A 56 5.96 -2.25 -11.88
N GLU A 57 5.35 -3.08 -12.71
CA GLU A 57 5.64 -3.16 -14.15
C GLU A 57 5.37 -1.83 -14.85
N GLU A 58 4.21 -1.21 -14.59
CA GLU A 58 3.81 0.08 -15.14
C GLU A 58 4.81 1.18 -14.72
N GLN A 59 5.10 1.30 -13.42
CA GLN A 59 6.02 2.31 -12.93
C GLN A 59 7.43 2.12 -13.50
N ASN A 60 7.94 0.88 -13.60
CA ASN A 60 9.22 0.61 -14.22
C ASN A 60 9.26 1.08 -15.70
N ALA A 61 8.18 0.86 -16.46
CA ALA A 61 8.10 1.35 -17.83
C ALA A 61 8.12 2.88 -17.90
N ASN A 62 7.39 3.55 -17.01
CA ASN A 62 7.34 5.02 -16.91
C ASN A 62 8.70 5.60 -16.50
N ILE A 63 9.37 5.02 -15.50
CA ILE A 63 10.72 5.42 -15.10
C ILE A 63 11.72 5.24 -16.25
N ASN A 64 11.66 4.12 -16.96
CA ASN A 64 12.51 3.89 -18.12
C ASN A 64 12.25 4.92 -19.23
N ALA A 65 11.01 5.33 -19.46
CA ALA A 65 10.67 6.39 -20.40
C ALA A 65 11.29 7.74 -19.99
N ILE A 66 11.24 8.10 -18.70
CA ILE A 66 11.90 9.31 -18.19
C ILE A 66 13.42 9.24 -18.39
N VAL A 67 14.04 8.13 -17.98
CA VAL A 67 15.50 7.95 -18.07
C VAL A 67 15.99 8.00 -19.52
N ASN A 68 15.27 7.37 -20.44
CA ASN A 68 15.67 7.27 -21.85
C ASN A 68 15.20 8.48 -22.70
N ASN A 69 14.46 9.44 -22.14
CA ASN A 69 14.09 10.65 -22.87
C ASN A 69 15.36 11.44 -23.24
N SER A 70 15.57 11.68 -24.53
CA SER A 70 16.73 12.41 -25.05
C SER A 70 16.61 13.94 -24.99
N GLU A 71 15.42 14.45 -24.65
CA GLU A 71 15.18 15.88 -24.46
C GLU A 71 15.90 16.42 -23.22
N ALA A 72 16.15 17.71 -23.19
CA ALA A 72 16.67 18.36 -21.99
C ALA A 72 15.71 18.15 -20.80
N PRO A 73 16.22 17.85 -19.60
CA PRO A 73 15.39 17.69 -18.41
C PRO A 73 14.63 18.98 -18.07
N THR A 74 13.31 18.86 -17.93
CA THR A 74 12.40 19.94 -17.52
C THR A 74 11.59 19.51 -16.30
N PHE A 75 10.91 20.45 -15.65
CA PHE A 75 9.99 20.17 -14.55
C PHE A 75 8.92 19.17 -15.00
N GLU A 76 8.35 19.35 -16.20
CA GLU A 76 7.27 18.51 -16.73
C GLU A 76 7.75 17.11 -17.12
N ASN A 77 8.86 17.00 -17.89
CA ASN A 77 9.27 15.70 -18.42
C ASN A 77 10.08 14.84 -17.43
N VAL A 78 10.43 15.40 -16.25
CA VAL A 78 11.11 14.65 -15.18
C VAL A 78 10.27 14.63 -13.90
N ILE A 79 9.94 15.78 -13.32
CA ILE A 79 9.35 15.84 -11.98
C ILE A 79 7.86 15.46 -12.02
N VAL A 80 7.08 16.08 -12.90
CA VAL A 80 5.66 15.75 -13.07
C VAL A 80 5.49 14.33 -13.64
N ALA A 81 6.36 13.93 -14.58
CA ALA A 81 6.34 12.57 -15.11
C ALA A 81 6.66 11.51 -14.04
N LEU A 82 7.58 11.81 -13.11
CA LEU A 82 7.90 10.93 -11.99
C LEU A 82 6.76 10.87 -10.98
N ASP A 83 6.17 12.00 -10.63
CA ASP A 83 5.05 12.11 -9.68
C ASP A 83 3.83 11.30 -10.17
N ASN A 84 3.59 11.27 -11.49
CA ASN A 84 2.49 10.52 -12.11
C ASN A 84 2.90 9.12 -12.60
N SER A 85 4.04 8.58 -12.14
CA SER A 85 4.59 7.34 -12.72
C SER A 85 3.92 6.05 -12.24
N SER A 86 3.12 6.10 -11.17
CA SER A 86 2.65 4.92 -10.42
C SER A 86 1.14 4.81 -10.17
N PRO A 87 0.25 5.14 -11.12
CA PRO A 87 -1.19 5.25 -10.82
C PRO A 87 -1.85 3.94 -10.33
N ILE A 88 -1.43 2.77 -10.84
CA ILE A 88 -1.93 1.47 -10.34
C ILE A 88 -1.35 1.19 -8.95
N LEU A 89 -0.04 1.39 -8.77
CA LEU A 89 0.65 1.11 -7.51
C LEU A 89 0.13 2.00 -6.38
N ASP A 90 -0.09 3.29 -6.65
CA ASP A 90 -0.66 4.24 -5.70
C ASP A 90 -2.08 3.83 -5.28
N ARG A 91 -2.91 3.45 -6.26
CA ARG A 91 -4.29 3.02 -6.01
C ARG A 91 -4.35 1.77 -5.14
N VAL A 92 -3.59 0.72 -5.49
CA VAL A 92 -3.59 -0.52 -4.72
C VAL A 92 -2.97 -0.34 -3.35
N SER A 93 -1.87 0.42 -3.24
CA SER A 93 -1.19 0.68 -1.97
C SER A 93 -2.07 1.45 -0.99
N ALA A 94 -2.73 2.51 -1.46
CA ALA A 94 -3.61 3.32 -0.61
C ALA A 94 -4.71 2.47 0.05
N ILE A 95 -5.30 1.54 -0.69
CA ILE A 95 -6.37 0.68 -0.16
C ILE A 95 -5.79 -0.44 0.69
N PHE A 96 -4.73 -1.11 0.22
CA PHE A 96 -4.11 -2.21 0.93
C PHE A 96 -3.64 -1.81 2.34
N TYR A 97 -2.87 -0.72 2.44
CA TYR A 97 -2.37 -0.27 3.74
C TYR A 97 -3.47 0.30 4.63
N ASN A 98 -4.50 0.92 4.05
CA ASN A 98 -5.67 1.33 4.84
C ASN A 98 -6.39 0.12 5.44
N MET A 99 -6.58 -0.96 4.67
CA MET A 99 -7.21 -2.19 5.15
C MET A 99 -6.34 -2.93 6.18
N THR A 100 -5.02 -2.94 6.03
CA THR A 100 -4.13 -3.54 7.02
C THR A 100 -4.11 -2.78 8.35
N GLU A 101 -4.42 -1.48 8.36
CA GLU A 101 -4.49 -0.66 9.57
C GLU A 101 -5.88 -0.72 10.25
N ALA A 102 -6.96 -0.70 9.44
CA ALA A 102 -8.32 -0.56 9.95
C ALA A 102 -9.06 -1.89 10.14
N GLU A 103 -8.84 -2.86 9.25
CA GLU A 103 -9.58 -4.13 9.18
C GLU A 103 -8.62 -5.29 8.85
N THR A 104 -7.55 -5.41 9.62
CA THR A 104 -6.52 -6.42 9.34
C THR A 104 -7.02 -7.85 9.55
N THR A 105 -6.62 -8.74 8.64
CA THR A 105 -6.80 -10.19 8.75
C THR A 105 -5.45 -10.88 8.68
N ASP A 106 -5.38 -12.15 9.11
CA ASP A 106 -4.13 -12.92 9.02
C ASP A 106 -3.65 -13.05 7.57
N ASP A 107 -4.57 -13.23 6.62
CA ASP A 107 -4.25 -13.30 5.18
C ASP A 107 -3.67 -11.98 4.65
N LEU A 108 -4.19 -10.83 5.08
CA LEU A 108 -3.62 -9.51 4.71
C LEU A 108 -2.23 -9.30 5.29
N LYS A 109 -2.01 -9.77 6.54
CA LYS A 109 -0.69 -9.73 7.18
C LYS A 109 0.32 -10.61 6.44
N GLU A 110 -0.05 -11.84 6.11
CA GLU A 110 0.80 -12.75 5.34
C GLU A 110 1.15 -12.16 3.97
N LEU A 111 0.18 -11.57 3.28
CA LEU A 111 0.40 -10.90 2.01
C LEU A 111 1.32 -9.68 2.16
N SER A 112 1.16 -8.88 3.22
CA SER A 112 2.03 -7.74 3.53
C SER A 112 3.49 -8.19 3.72
N ILE A 113 3.72 -9.25 4.50
CA ILE A 113 5.05 -9.83 4.71
C ILE A 113 5.65 -10.33 3.39
N LYS A 114 4.84 -10.99 2.56
CA LYS A 114 5.25 -11.52 1.25
C LYS A 114 5.66 -10.42 0.28
N LEU A 115 4.90 -9.31 0.24
CA LEU A 115 5.12 -8.20 -0.70
C LEU A 115 6.25 -7.26 -0.26
N ALA A 116 6.52 -7.14 1.04
CA ALA A 116 7.44 -6.14 1.58
C ALA A 116 8.85 -6.17 0.94
N PRO A 117 9.52 -7.32 0.74
CA PRO A 117 10.82 -7.34 0.08
C PRO A 117 10.76 -6.86 -1.38
N THR A 118 9.72 -7.25 -2.12
CA THR A 118 9.53 -6.87 -3.53
C THR A 118 9.28 -5.36 -3.67
N LEU A 119 8.44 -4.79 -2.81
CA LEU A 119 8.16 -3.36 -2.78
C LEU A 119 9.39 -2.55 -2.33
N SER A 120 10.15 -3.05 -1.36
CA SER A 120 11.40 -2.44 -0.93
C SER A 120 12.44 -2.42 -2.07
N GLU A 121 12.63 -3.54 -2.76
CA GLU A 121 13.53 -3.63 -3.91
C GLU A 121 13.09 -2.67 -5.04
N HIS A 122 11.79 -2.61 -5.33
CA HIS A 122 11.25 -1.69 -6.32
C HIS A 122 11.51 -0.22 -5.95
N SER A 123 11.24 0.17 -4.71
CA SER A 123 11.54 1.51 -4.20
C SER A 123 13.02 1.86 -4.31
N ASP A 124 13.91 0.94 -3.95
CA ASP A 124 15.37 1.10 -4.10
C ASP A 124 15.79 1.21 -5.56
N ASN A 125 15.14 0.48 -6.48
CA ASN A 125 15.44 0.56 -7.91
C ASN A 125 15.14 1.92 -8.51
N ILE A 126 14.19 2.67 -7.94
CA ILE A 126 13.88 4.04 -8.33
C ILE A 126 14.78 5.02 -7.60
N SER A 127 14.77 5.00 -6.27
CA SER A 127 15.45 6.00 -5.43
C SER A 127 16.98 5.98 -5.54
N LEU A 128 17.57 4.84 -5.90
CA LEU A 128 19.00 4.66 -6.11
C LEU A 128 19.39 4.67 -7.60
N ASN A 129 18.45 4.98 -8.50
CA ASN A 129 18.72 5.07 -9.94
C ASN A 129 19.53 6.32 -10.26
N GLN A 130 20.79 6.11 -10.63
CA GLN A 130 21.74 7.20 -10.89
C GLN A 130 21.34 8.04 -12.11
N ASP A 131 20.80 7.44 -13.15
CA ASP A 131 20.45 8.17 -14.38
C ASP A 131 19.16 8.97 -14.19
N LEU A 132 18.20 8.44 -13.43
CA LEU A 132 17.03 9.20 -13.00
C LEU A 132 17.43 10.36 -12.10
N PHE A 133 18.30 10.12 -11.10
CA PHE A 133 18.75 11.17 -10.19
C PHE A 133 19.49 12.29 -10.91
N LYS A 134 20.35 11.99 -11.91
CA LYS A 134 20.99 13.03 -12.72
C LYS A 134 19.98 13.97 -13.40
N LYS A 135 18.84 13.42 -13.86
CA LYS A 135 17.78 14.24 -14.47
C LYS A 135 17.05 15.10 -13.43
N VAL A 136 16.74 14.53 -12.28
CA VAL A 136 16.14 15.26 -11.14
C VAL A 136 17.06 16.38 -10.68
N ASP A 137 18.35 16.11 -10.50
CA ASP A 137 19.35 17.11 -10.12
C ASP A 137 19.47 18.23 -11.17
N ALA A 138 19.50 17.87 -12.46
CA ALA A 138 19.57 18.89 -13.54
C ALA A 138 18.38 19.86 -13.51
N VAL A 139 17.18 19.40 -13.19
CA VAL A 139 16.00 20.28 -12.99
C VAL A 139 16.14 21.10 -11.71
N TYR A 140 16.58 20.47 -10.61
CA TYR A 140 16.74 21.13 -9.33
C TYR A 140 17.76 22.28 -9.36
N GLN A 141 18.87 22.11 -10.08
CA GLN A 141 19.89 23.17 -10.23
C GLN A 141 19.37 24.42 -10.95
N GLN A 142 18.26 24.30 -11.67
CA GLN A 142 17.64 25.42 -12.40
C GLN A 142 16.41 26.01 -11.67
N LYS A 143 16.08 25.53 -10.48
CA LYS A 143 14.83 25.81 -9.77
C LYS A 143 14.43 27.29 -9.71
N ASP A 144 15.40 28.19 -9.49
CA ASP A 144 15.16 29.62 -9.34
C ASP A 144 14.83 30.33 -10.69
N ALA A 145 15.17 29.68 -11.81
CA ALA A 145 14.95 30.21 -13.17
C ALA A 145 13.67 29.67 -13.82
N LEU A 146 13.04 28.62 -13.25
CA LEU A 146 11.92 27.93 -13.87
C LEU A 146 10.56 28.65 -13.69
N GLY A 147 10.46 29.68 -12.84
CA GLY A 147 9.21 30.40 -12.60
C GLY A 147 8.08 29.55 -12.01
N LEU A 148 8.43 28.52 -11.23
CA LEU A 148 7.50 27.56 -10.65
C LEU A 148 6.57 28.20 -9.59
N THR A 149 5.35 27.69 -9.47
CA THR A 149 4.46 28.02 -8.33
C THR A 149 5.04 27.49 -7.02
N THR A 150 4.50 27.92 -5.88
CA THR A 150 4.93 27.45 -4.56
C THR A 150 4.81 25.92 -4.41
N GLU A 151 3.72 25.36 -4.90
CA GLU A 151 3.47 23.91 -4.87
C GLU A 151 4.45 23.15 -5.76
N GLN A 152 4.72 23.64 -6.95
CA GLN A 152 5.69 23.07 -7.89
C GLN A 152 7.12 23.14 -7.34
N GLN A 153 7.51 24.26 -6.72
CA GLN A 153 8.80 24.39 -6.03
C GLN A 153 8.90 23.35 -4.90
N ARG A 154 7.84 23.19 -4.12
CA ARG A 154 7.81 22.20 -3.04
C ARG A 154 7.94 20.78 -3.58
N LEU A 155 7.21 20.43 -4.62
CA LEU A 155 7.32 19.11 -5.28
C LEU A 155 8.76 18.85 -5.73
N LEU A 156 9.38 19.80 -6.45
CA LEU A 156 10.77 19.66 -6.92
C LEU A 156 11.75 19.48 -5.74
N GLU A 157 11.62 20.31 -4.70
CA GLU A 157 12.50 20.24 -3.54
C GLU A 157 12.37 18.91 -2.78
N GLU A 158 11.14 18.45 -2.52
CA GLU A 158 10.92 17.20 -1.79
C GLU A 158 11.35 15.97 -2.64
N THR A 159 11.12 16.01 -3.94
CA THR A 159 11.62 14.97 -4.86
C THR A 159 13.15 14.88 -4.80
N TYR A 160 13.85 16.00 -4.97
CA TYR A 160 15.31 16.03 -4.89
C TYR A 160 15.83 15.56 -3.51
N LYS A 161 15.28 16.11 -2.42
CA LYS A 161 15.65 15.72 -1.06
C LYS A 161 15.37 14.23 -0.79
N GLY A 162 14.28 13.71 -1.34
CA GLY A 162 13.92 12.29 -1.26
C GLY A 162 15.04 11.41 -1.83
N PHE A 163 15.49 11.68 -3.04
CA PHE A 163 16.60 10.96 -3.66
C PHE A 163 17.89 11.04 -2.84
N VAL A 164 18.27 12.24 -2.39
CA VAL A 164 19.48 12.43 -1.58
C VAL A 164 19.41 11.64 -0.27
N ARG A 165 18.29 11.72 0.46
CA ARG A 165 18.08 11.02 1.72
C ARG A 165 18.03 9.50 1.55
N SER A 166 17.50 9.03 0.43
CA SER A 166 17.46 7.61 0.08
C SER A 166 18.80 7.06 -0.39
N GLY A 167 19.83 7.91 -0.50
CA GLY A 167 21.18 7.46 -0.80
C GLY A 167 21.61 7.53 -2.26
N ALA A 168 20.91 8.34 -3.11
CA ALA A 168 21.28 8.53 -4.51
C ALA A 168 22.76 8.98 -4.69
N ASN A 169 23.30 9.73 -3.75
CA ASN A 169 24.69 10.22 -3.74
C ASN A 169 25.72 9.22 -3.19
N LEU A 170 25.30 8.02 -2.78
CA LEU A 170 26.21 7.01 -2.27
C LEU A 170 27.00 6.32 -3.40
N SER A 171 28.18 5.82 -3.08
CA SER A 171 28.94 4.95 -4.00
C SER A 171 28.14 3.66 -4.28
N PRO A 172 28.35 2.98 -5.41
CA PRO A 172 27.68 1.73 -5.75
C PRO A 172 27.79 0.66 -4.65
N GLU A 173 28.96 0.56 -4.01
CA GLU A 173 29.18 -0.36 -2.90
C GLU A 173 28.28 -0.05 -1.68
N LYS A 174 28.19 1.23 -1.31
CA LYS A 174 27.33 1.67 -0.20
C LYS A 174 25.84 1.52 -0.54
N GLN A 175 25.46 1.75 -1.80
CA GLN A 175 24.11 1.49 -2.27
C GLN A 175 23.75 0.00 -2.20
N ALA A 176 24.67 -0.90 -2.57
CA ALA A 176 24.46 -2.34 -2.45
C ALA A 176 24.20 -2.74 -0.98
N ARG A 177 25.00 -2.21 -0.03
CA ARG A 177 24.78 -2.44 1.39
C ARG A 177 23.46 -1.85 1.89
N LEU A 178 23.08 -0.66 1.43
CA LEU A 178 21.82 -0.02 1.78
C LEU A 178 20.61 -0.86 1.34
N ARG A 179 20.65 -1.44 0.13
CA ARG A 179 19.60 -2.35 -0.37
C ARG A 179 19.42 -3.58 0.54
N GLU A 180 20.50 -4.18 1.01
CA GLU A 180 20.44 -5.30 1.96
C GLU A 180 19.73 -4.87 3.26
N VAL A 181 20.13 -3.73 3.81
CA VAL A 181 19.53 -3.17 5.04
C VAL A 181 18.05 -2.86 4.84
N ASN A 182 17.67 -2.21 3.74
CA ASN A 182 16.28 -1.88 3.44
C ASN A 182 15.42 -3.13 3.31
N LYS A 183 15.93 -4.17 2.66
CA LYS A 183 15.24 -5.46 2.54
C LYS A 183 14.99 -6.11 3.90
N GLU A 184 15.97 -6.09 4.81
CA GLU A 184 15.78 -6.59 6.18
C GLU A 184 14.76 -5.73 6.94
N LEU A 185 14.90 -4.39 6.89
CA LEU A 185 14.01 -3.46 7.57
C LEU A 185 12.56 -3.58 7.12
N SER A 186 12.30 -3.83 5.83
CA SER A 186 10.95 -3.99 5.32
C SER A 186 10.18 -5.14 6.00
N THR A 187 10.87 -6.24 6.31
CA THR A 187 10.26 -7.37 7.01
C THR A 187 10.25 -7.19 8.53
N LEU A 188 11.35 -6.65 9.10
CA LEU A 188 11.46 -6.46 10.54
C LEU A 188 10.48 -5.41 11.07
N GLY A 189 10.22 -4.35 10.29
CA GLY A 189 9.23 -3.33 10.64
C GLY A 189 7.83 -3.91 10.82
N ILE A 190 7.39 -4.77 9.89
CA ILE A 190 6.08 -5.44 9.97
C ILE A 190 6.03 -6.34 11.21
N LYS A 191 7.04 -7.18 11.41
CA LYS A 191 7.10 -8.09 12.58
C LYS A 191 7.11 -7.33 13.90
N PHE A 192 7.81 -6.20 13.96
CA PHE A 192 7.83 -5.36 15.16
C PHE A 192 6.44 -4.79 15.47
N SER A 193 5.76 -4.24 14.46
CA SER A 193 4.41 -3.69 14.62
C SER A 193 3.42 -4.77 15.05
N ASP A 194 3.50 -5.96 14.47
CA ASP A 194 2.64 -7.09 14.84
C ASP A 194 2.91 -7.56 16.28
N ASN A 195 4.17 -7.65 16.70
CA ASN A 195 4.53 -7.97 18.09
C ASN A 195 3.98 -6.93 19.07
N VAL A 196 4.09 -5.63 18.75
CA VAL A 196 3.54 -4.55 19.60
C VAL A 196 2.01 -4.67 19.70
N LEU A 197 1.33 -4.95 18.58
CA LEU A 197 -0.12 -5.14 18.58
C LEU A 197 -0.52 -6.35 19.44
N ASN A 198 0.15 -7.47 19.27
CA ASN A 198 -0.13 -8.70 20.01
C ASN A 198 0.10 -8.53 21.52
N GLU A 199 1.21 -7.91 21.92
CA GLU A 199 1.49 -7.60 23.32
C GLU A 199 0.46 -6.64 23.93
N ASN A 200 0.07 -5.59 23.19
CA ASN A 200 -0.96 -4.67 23.63
C ASN A 200 -2.31 -5.36 23.84
N ASN A 201 -2.66 -6.30 22.97
CA ASN A 201 -3.91 -7.06 23.05
C ASN A 201 -3.87 -8.12 24.16
N ALA A 202 -2.70 -8.71 24.42
CA ALA A 202 -2.53 -9.74 25.45
C ALA A 202 -2.42 -9.15 26.86
N PHE A 203 -2.00 -7.87 26.99
CA PHE A 203 -1.78 -7.26 28.30
C PHE A 203 -3.09 -7.11 29.08
N LYS A 204 -3.11 -7.68 30.29
CA LYS A 204 -4.22 -7.60 31.25
C LYS A 204 -3.68 -7.29 32.65
N LEU A 205 -4.08 -6.16 33.20
CA LEU A 205 -3.81 -5.81 34.59
C LEU A 205 -5.10 -5.93 35.40
N TYR A 206 -5.14 -6.89 36.32
CA TYR A 206 -6.24 -7.01 37.24
C TYR A 206 -5.92 -6.35 38.56
N ILE A 207 -6.82 -5.47 39.00
CA ILE A 207 -6.80 -4.92 40.37
C ILE A 207 -7.86 -5.63 41.17
N ASP A 208 -7.51 -6.12 42.37
CA ASP A 208 -8.35 -6.90 43.25
C ASP A 208 -8.80 -6.14 44.51
N LYS A 209 -8.25 -4.94 44.74
CA LYS A 209 -8.57 -4.09 45.88
C LYS A 209 -9.01 -2.71 45.44
N GLU A 210 -10.19 -2.27 45.87
CA GLU A 210 -10.78 -0.97 45.52
C GLU A 210 -9.91 0.21 45.94
N GLU A 211 -9.16 0.09 47.05
CA GLU A 211 -8.23 1.14 47.51
C GLU A 211 -7.18 1.52 46.48
N ASN A 212 -6.79 0.59 45.61
CA ASN A 212 -5.80 0.82 44.54
C ASN A 212 -6.39 1.56 43.32
N LEU A 213 -7.69 1.83 43.34
CA LEU A 213 -8.38 2.63 42.30
C LEU A 213 -8.54 4.09 42.68
N ALA A 214 -7.93 4.51 43.79
CA ALA A 214 -8.01 5.90 44.24
C ALA A 214 -7.56 6.89 43.18
N GLY A 215 -8.36 7.93 42.91
CA GLY A 215 -8.10 8.93 41.89
C GLY A 215 -8.68 8.62 40.50
N LEU A 216 -9.16 7.40 40.27
CA LEU A 216 -9.83 7.09 39.00
C LEU A 216 -11.29 7.56 39.04
N PRO A 217 -11.83 8.12 37.94
CA PRO A 217 -13.24 8.47 37.83
C PRO A 217 -14.17 7.24 37.96
N ASP A 218 -15.38 7.43 38.51
CA ASP A 218 -16.32 6.33 38.76
C ASP A 218 -16.72 5.60 37.48
N TRP A 219 -16.96 6.34 36.39
CA TRP A 219 -17.28 5.71 35.10
C TRP A 219 -16.18 4.78 34.58
N PHE A 220 -14.91 5.13 34.85
CA PHE A 220 -13.77 4.33 34.43
C PHE A 220 -13.61 3.08 35.28
N ARG A 221 -13.86 3.18 36.60
CA ARG A 221 -13.90 2.01 37.50
C ARG A 221 -15.02 1.06 37.11
N GLN A 222 -16.22 1.59 36.78
CA GLN A 222 -17.35 0.77 36.32
C GLN A 222 -17.01 0.02 35.01
N SER A 223 -16.46 0.71 34.01
CA SER A 223 -16.02 0.07 32.77
C SER A 223 -14.97 -1.01 33.00
N ALA A 224 -14.01 -0.78 33.90
CA ALA A 224 -12.99 -1.77 34.24
C ALA A 224 -13.58 -2.99 34.97
N ALA A 225 -14.59 -2.78 35.81
CA ALA A 225 -15.30 -3.88 36.48
C ALA A 225 -16.12 -4.72 35.49
N GLU A 226 -16.82 -4.07 34.53
CA GLU A 226 -17.56 -4.78 33.48
C GLU A 226 -16.62 -5.63 32.61
N LYS A 227 -15.48 -5.06 32.17
CA LYS A 227 -14.45 -5.80 31.42
C LYS A 227 -13.90 -7.00 32.20
N ALA A 228 -13.66 -6.85 33.50
CA ALA A 228 -13.19 -7.96 34.33
C ALA A 228 -14.23 -9.05 34.44
N LYS A 229 -15.52 -8.72 34.57
CA LYS A 229 -16.64 -9.66 34.58
C LYS A 229 -16.77 -10.40 33.25
N GLU A 230 -16.69 -9.73 32.12
CA GLU A 230 -16.68 -10.32 30.77
C GLU A 230 -15.51 -11.31 30.59
N ASP A 231 -14.36 -11.02 31.18
CA ASP A 231 -13.17 -11.87 31.17
C ASP A 231 -13.18 -12.99 32.26
N GLY A 232 -14.32 -13.19 32.92
CA GLY A 232 -14.51 -14.23 33.94
C GLY A 232 -13.87 -13.94 35.30
N GLN A 233 -13.49 -12.69 35.58
CA GLN A 233 -12.85 -12.23 36.81
C GLN A 233 -13.78 -11.28 37.60
N GLU A 234 -15.02 -11.70 37.86
CA GLU A 234 -15.99 -10.90 38.60
C GLU A 234 -15.45 -10.49 40.00
N GLY A 235 -15.67 -9.25 40.38
CA GLY A 235 -15.17 -8.68 41.64
C GLY A 235 -13.76 -8.05 41.52
N LYS A 236 -13.17 -8.02 40.34
CA LYS A 236 -11.93 -7.31 40.04
C LYS A 236 -12.17 -6.20 39.04
N TRP A 237 -11.13 -5.46 38.73
CA TRP A 237 -11.11 -4.42 37.73
C TRP A 237 -10.00 -4.72 36.69
N LEU A 238 -10.37 -4.81 35.40
CA LEU A 238 -9.44 -5.10 34.30
C LEU A 238 -9.05 -3.83 33.57
N PHE A 239 -7.73 -3.58 33.51
CA PHE A 239 -7.10 -2.52 32.72
C PHE A 239 -6.27 -3.17 31.61
N THR A 240 -6.37 -2.60 30.38
CA THR A 240 -5.65 -3.04 29.19
C THR A 240 -4.87 -1.88 28.58
N LEU A 241 -3.98 -2.16 27.61
CA LEU A 241 -3.25 -1.13 26.86
C LEU A 241 -4.03 -0.58 25.64
N GLY A 242 -5.26 -1.02 25.42
CA GLY A 242 -6.12 -0.49 24.35
C GLY A 242 -6.44 1.01 24.53
N ASN A 243 -6.73 1.70 23.41
CA ASN A 243 -6.95 3.16 23.40
C ASN A 243 -8.00 3.64 24.42
N ALA A 244 -9.04 2.87 24.67
CA ALA A 244 -10.08 3.18 25.66
C ALA A 244 -9.60 3.10 27.13
N SER A 245 -8.40 2.60 27.39
CA SER A 245 -7.81 2.49 28.73
C SER A 245 -6.68 3.51 28.97
N ARG A 246 -6.38 4.34 27.97
CA ARG A 246 -5.41 5.43 28.09
C ARG A 246 -6.16 6.71 28.35
N LEU A 247 -6.22 7.13 29.59
CA LEU A 247 -6.67 8.46 30.03
C LEU A 247 -5.48 9.34 30.38
#